data_6ecf2208f9f32b2aa84f759bcd901e38
#
_entry.id   6ecf2208f9f32b2aa84f759bcd901e38
#
_cell.length_a   1.000
_cell.length_b   1.000
_cell.length_c   1.000
_cell.angle_alpha   90.00
_cell.angle_beta   90.00
_cell.angle_gamma   90.00
#
_symmetry.space_group_name_H-M   'P 1'
#
loop_
_entity.id
_entity.type
_entity.pdbx_description
1 polymer ?
#
loop_
_entity_poly.entity_id
_entity_poly.type
_entity_poly.pdbx_seq_one_letter_code
_entity_poly.pdbx_strand_id
1 'polypeptide(L)'
;MPNLFAHQRYQGYVHTLTETAEDYLEAILNVVLEKGYAKTRDVAHELGVRPPSVVEMFQKLDAIGLVEYRRYEGVVLTPRGRQIAEVIKSRHDTLKRFLTLIQVPEEIAVKDACAMEHELSEESIEQIRYFIDFIDSAPTRRELLREFPSFCKTRQREKS
;
A
#
# COMPACT_ATOMS: atom_id res chain seq x y z
N MET A 1 -10.72 -14.95 0.03
CA MET A 1 -11.49 -13.71 -0.21
C MET A 1 -11.30 -12.82 0.99
N PRO A 2 -10.68 -11.64 0.90
CA PRO A 2 -10.69 -10.70 2.01
C PRO A 2 -12.14 -10.27 2.24
N ASN A 3 -12.53 -10.22 3.51
CA ASN A 3 -13.91 -9.96 3.94
C ASN A 3 -14.30 -8.51 3.59
N LEU A 4 -15.12 -8.33 2.55
CA LEU A 4 -15.57 -7.03 2.03
C LEU A 4 -16.21 -6.15 3.13
N PHE A 5 -16.84 -6.76 4.14
CA PHE A 5 -17.47 -6.07 5.27
C PHE A 5 -16.46 -5.55 6.32
N ALA A 6 -15.30 -6.17 6.44
CA ALA A 6 -14.23 -5.65 7.30
C ALA A 6 -13.60 -4.40 6.67
N HIS A 7 -13.47 -4.38 5.35
CA HIS A 7 -12.90 -3.25 4.60
C HIS A 7 -13.69 -1.96 4.83
N GLN A 8 -15.03 -1.98 4.70
CA GLN A 8 -15.88 -0.79 4.90
C GLN A 8 -15.85 -0.24 6.33
N ARG A 9 -15.66 -1.07 7.35
CA ARG A 9 -15.72 -0.65 8.76
C ARG A 9 -14.51 0.19 9.19
N TYR A 10 -13.34 -0.01 8.59
CA TYR A 10 -12.09 0.64 8.97
C TYR A 10 -11.67 1.80 8.06
N GLN A 11 -12.35 1.96 6.92
CA GLN A 11 -12.13 3.08 5.98
C GLN A 11 -12.28 4.44 6.68
N GLY A 12 -13.27 4.62 7.55
CA GLY A 12 -13.46 5.85 8.30
C GLY A 12 -12.32 6.19 9.29
N TYR A 13 -11.53 5.19 9.72
CA TYR A 13 -10.40 5.39 10.61
C TYR A 13 -9.11 5.75 9.86
N VAL A 14 -8.93 5.25 8.64
CA VAL A 14 -7.78 5.60 7.81
C VAL A 14 -7.74 7.11 7.57
N HIS A 15 -8.87 7.74 7.27
CA HIS A 15 -8.96 9.19 7.09
C HIS A 15 -8.66 10.03 8.35
N THR A 16 -8.54 9.43 9.53
CA THR A 16 -8.17 10.15 10.77
C THR A 16 -6.69 10.04 11.11
N LEU A 17 -5.96 9.15 10.42
CA LEU A 17 -4.53 9.02 10.57
C LEU A 17 -3.80 10.07 9.71
N THR A 18 -2.59 10.40 10.11
CA THR A 18 -1.68 11.15 9.23
C THR A 18 -1.06 10.21 8.22
N GLU A 19 -0.74 10.69 7.02
CA GLU A 19 -0.03 9.94 5.98
C GLU A 19 1.20 9.22 6.56
N THR A 20 2.00 9.93 7.35
CA THR A 20 3.17 9.33 8.02
C THR A 20 2.79 8.15 8.91
N ALA A 21 1.66 8.21 9.63
CA ALA A 21 1.21 7.08 10.47
C ALA A 21 0.74 5.90 9.62
N GLU A 22 0.13 6.16 8.48
CA GLU A 22 -0.26 5.15 7.49
C GLU A 22 0.97 4.44 6.92
N ASP A 23 1.99 5.19 6.47
CA ASP A 23 3.26 4.66 5.97
C ASP A 23 3.93 3.72 7.00
N TYR A 24 3.94 4.13 8.27
CA TYR A 24 4.52 3.30 9.34
C TYR A 24 3.72 2.02 9.60
N LEU A 25 2.38 2.07 9.57
CA LEU A 25 1.55 0.87 9.73
C LEU A 25 1.75 -0.10 8.58
N GLU A 26 1.86 0.39 7.35
CA GLU A 26 2.16 -0.44 6.18
C GLU A 26 3.55 -1.06 6.30
N ALA A 27 4.58 -0.28 6.63
CA ALA A 27 5.94 -0.77 6.82
C ALA A 27 6.03 -1.82 7.92
N ILE A 28 5.36 -1.62 9.06
CA ILE A 28 5.28 -2.62 10.13
C ILE A 28 4.64 -3.91 9.60
N LEU A 29 3.53 -3.81 8.87
CA LEU A 29 2.86 -4.97 8.29
C LEU A 29 3.78 -5.71 7.30
N ASN A 30 4.44 -5.01 6.38
CA ASN A 30 5.37 -5.58 5.41
C ASN A 30 6.49 -6.36 6.11
N VAL A 31 7.14 -5.75 7.10
CA VAL A 31 8.19 -6.39 7.90
C VAL A 31 7.67 -7.62 8.65
N VAL A 32 6.47 -7.54 9.24
CA VAL A 32 5.87 -8.68 9.95
C VAL A 32 5.52 -9.82 8.98
N LEU A 33 5.02 -9.52 7.79
CA LEU A 33 4.72 -10.53 6.77
C LEU A 33 5.99 -11.23 6.28
N GLU A 34 7.10 -10.50 6.16
CA GLU A 34 8.39 -11.05 5.70
C GLU A 34 9.12 -11.84 6.80
N LYS A 35 9.19 -11.30 8.02
CA LYS A 35 10.06 -11.80 9.10
C LYS A 35 9.32 -12.41 10.29
N GLY A 36 7.99 -12.28 10.33
CA GLY A 36 7.16 -12.71 11.46
C GLY A 36 7.15 -11.75 12.66
N TYR A 37 8.04 -10.76 12.69
CA TYR A 37 8.14 -9.72 13.73
C TYR A 37 8.72 -8.44 13.16
N ALA A 38 8.51 -7.29 13.81
CA ALA A 38 9.09 -6.03 13.40
C ALA A 38 9.93 -5.42 14.53
N LYS A 39 11.20 -5.12 14.24
CA LYS A 39 12.08 -4.34 15.11
C LYS A 39 12.25 -2.93 14.57
N THR A 40 12.59 -2.00 15.46
CA THR A 40 12.84 -0.60 15.11
C THR A 40 13.76 -0.44 13.90
N ARG A 41 14.85 -1.24 13.85
CA ARG A 41 15.83 -1.17 12.76
C ARG A 41 15.27 -1.67 11.42
N ASP A 42 14.41 -2.68 11.44
CA ASP A 42 13.82 -3.22 10.23
C ASP A 42 12.86 -2.21 9.60
N VAL A 43 12.00 -1.59 10.42
CA VAL A 43 11.07 -0.53 9.97
C VAL A 43 11.83 0.73 9.55
N ALA A 44 12.90 1.09 10.25
CA ALA A 44 13.77 2.21 9.86
C ALA A 44 14.40 2.00 8.47
N HIS A 45 14.82 0.77 8.18
CA HIS A 45 15.35 0.40 6.86
C HIS A 45 14.28 0.43 5.78
N GLU A 46 13.10 -0.14 6.06
CA GLU A 46 11.97 -0.17 5.13
C GLU A 46 11.55 1.24 4.68
N LEU A 47 11.47 2.18 5.64
CA LEU A 47 11.05 3.56 5.37
C LEU A 47 12.20 4.52 5.01
N GLY A 48 13.45 4.08 5.09
CA GLY A 48 14.61 4.96 4.87
C GLY A 48 14.75 6.09 5.90
N VAL A 49 14.28 5.87 7.13
CA VAL A 49 14.28 6.86 8.22
C VAL A 49 15.23 6.47 9.35
N ARG A 50 15.48 7.43 10.28
CA ARG A 50 16.35 7.17 11.42
C ARG A 50 15.61 6.38 12.52
N PRO A 51 16.28 5.43 13.22
CA PRO A 51 15.65 4.65 14.29
C PRO A 51 14.96 5.46 15.40
N PRO A 52 15.45 6.64 15.86
CA PRO A 52 14.72 7.46 16.83
C PRO A 52 13.34 7.89 16.37
N SER A 53 13.18 8.25 15.10
CA SER A 53 11.88 8.62 14.52
C SER A 53 10.90 7.44 14.54
N VAL A 54 11.41 6.22 14.33
CA VAL A 54 10.60 4.99 14.40
C VAL A 54 10.11 4.75 15.83
N VAL A 55 10.97 4.91 16.82
CA VAL A 55 10.59 4.75 18.24
C VAL A 55 9.51 5.75 18.63
N GLU A 56 9.66 7.01 18.22
CA GLU A 56 8.66 8.06 18.48
C GLU A 56 7.30 7.70 17.86
N MET A 57 7.30 7.22 16.62
CA MET A 57 6.05 6.82 15.96
C MET A 57 5.46 5.56 16.58
N PHE A 58 6.27 4.57 16.97
CA PHE A 58 5.77 3.40 17.70
C PHE A 58 5.06 3.78 18.99
N GLN A 59 5.59 4.73 19.74
CA GLN A 59 4.95 5.24 20.97
C GLN A 59 3.61 5.94 20.66
N LYS A 60 3.53 6.71 19.56
CA LYS A 60 2.29 7.35 19.13
C LYS A 60 1.23 6.33 18.71
N LEU A 61 1.62 5.33 17.92
CA LEU A 61 0.72 4.26 17.48
C LEU A 61 0.27 3.35 18.62
N ASP A 62 1.15 3.10 19.61
CA ASP A 62 0.84 2.36 20.82
C ASP A 62 -0.19 3.10 21.69
N ALA A 63 0.00 4.42 21.85
CA ALA A 63 -0.91 5.27 22.62
C ALA A 63 -2.35 5.29 22.06
N ILE A 64 -2.52 5.09 20.73
CA ILE A 64 -3.84 5.00 20.10
C ILE A 64 -4.31 3.56 19.87
N GLY A 65 -3.56 2.57 20.38
CA GLY A 65 -3.95 1.16 20.39
C GLY A 65 -3.88 0.46 19.04
N LEU A 66 -3.01 0.91 18.12
CA LEU A 66 -2.80 0.28 16.81
C LEU A 66 -1.63 -0.70 16.83
N VAL A 67 -0.68 -0.52 17.73
CA VAL A 67 0.44 -1.42 17.94
C VAL A 67 0.62 -1.67 19.44
N GLU A 68 1.37 -2.72 19.79
CA GLU A 68 1.97 -2.93 21.10
C GLU A 68 3.48 -2.78 20.94
N TYR A 69 4.04 -1.71 21.50
CA TYR A 69 5.46 -1.45 21.46
C TYR A 69 6.15 -1.84 22.76
N ARG A 70 7.16 -2.69 22.67
CA ARG A 70 8.01 -3.06 23.80
C ARG A 70 9.46 -2.66 23.49
N ARG A 71 10.00 -1.84 24.39
CA ARG A 71 11.38 -1.41 24.28
C ARG A 71 12.31 -2.64 24.22
N TYR A 72 13.22 -2.66 23.22
CA TYR A 72 14.16 -3.74 22.92
C TYR A 72 13.53 -5.01 22.29
N GLU A 73 12.27 -5.27 22.43
CA GLU A 73 11.61 -6.44 21.83
C GLU A 73 11.09 -6.15 20.42
N GLY A 74 10.65 -4.92 20.17
CA GLY A 74 10.10 -4.50 18.88
C GLY A 74 8.64 -4.07 18.99
N VAL A 75 7.91 -4.23 17.89
CA VAL A 75 6.51 -3.84 17.76
C VAL A 75 5.70 -4.96 17.14
N VAL A 76 4.46 -5.13 17.61
CA VAL A 76 3.44 -5.99 17.00
C VAL A 76 2.18 -5.19 16.72
N LEU A 77 1.51 -5.51 15.63
CA LEU A 77 0.21 -4.91 15.32
C LEU A 77 -0.87 -5.49 16.24
N THR A 78 -1.69 -4.63 16.82
CA THR A 78 -2.94 -5.08 17.45
C THR A 78 -3.89 -5.62 16.37
N PRO A 79 -4.94 -6.38 16.71
CA PRO A 79 -5.96 -6.80 15.73
C PRO A 79 -6.53 -5.63 14.92
N ARG A 80 -6.78 -4.50 15.61
CA ARG A 80 -7.26 -3.26 14.98
C ARG A 80 -6.19 -2.64 14.07
N GLY A 81 -4.94 -2.54 14.55
CA GLY A 81 -3.83 -2.01 13.75
C GLY A 81 -3.56 -2.85 12.51
N ARG A 82 -3.61 -4.18 12.63
CA ARG A 82 -3.48 -5.09 11.49
C ARG A 82 -4.54 -4.85 10.43
N GLN A 83 -5.81 -4.76 10.82
CA GLN A 83 -6.91 -4.52 9.87
C GLN A 83 -6.76 -3.20 9.13
N ILE A 84 -6.35 -2.13 9.83
CA ILE A 84 -6.09 -0.83 9.21
C ILE A 84 -4.89 -0.92 8.26
N ALA A 85 -3.78 -1.53 8.69
CA ALA A 85 -2.59 -1.70 7.85
C ALA A 85 -2.88 -2.54 6.59
N GLU A 86 -3.73 -3.57 6.69
CA GLU A 86 -4.17 -4.37 5.54
C GLU A 86 -5.01 -3.56 4.54
N VAL A 87 -5.85 -2.63 5.02
CA VAL A 87 -6.60 -1.70 4.16
C VAL A 87 -5.64 -0.78 3.41
N ILE A 88 -4.69 -0.15 4.12
CA ILE A 88 -3.68 0.74 3.54
C ILE A 88 -2.87 -0.01 2.47
N LYS A 89 -2.33 -1.16 2.83
CA LYS A 89 -1.57 -2.00 1.90
C LYS A 89 -2.38 -2.40 0.66
N SER A 90 -3.66 -2.75 0.82
CA SER A 90 -4.53 -3.10 -0.30
C SER A 90 -4.75 -1.92 -1.27
N ARG A 91 -4.81 -0.68 -0.77
CA ARG A 91 -4.89 0.54 -1.60
C ARG A 91 -3.61 0.70 -2.39
N HIS A 92 -2.46 0.65 -1.73
CA HIS A 92 -1.14 0.72 -2.35
C HIS A 92 -0.96 -0.34 -3.45
N ASP A 93 -1.21 -1.61 -3.11
CA ASP A 93 -1.07 -2.74 -4.05
C ASP A 93 -1.99 -2.60 -5.27
N THR A 94 -3.22 -2.07 -5.08
CA THR A 94 -4.16 -1.79 -6.17
C THR A 94 -3.61 -0.74 -7.13
N LEU A 95 -3.12 0.38 -6.60
CA LEU A 95 -2.57 1.47 -7.41
C LEU A 95 -1.27 1.07 -8.10
N LYS A 96 -0.35 0.42 -7.39
CA LYS A 96 0.87 -0.14 -7.97
C LYS A 96 0.54 -1.09 -9.13
N ARG A 97 -0.41 -2.01 -8.94
CA ARG A 97 -0.84 -2.95 -9.97
C ARG A 97 -1.44 -2.25 -11.18
N PHE A 98 -2.28 -1.24 -10.97
CA PHE A 98 -2.84 -0.43 -12.06
C PHE A 98 -1.74 0.24 -12.88
N LEU A 99 -0.78 0.90 -12.23
CA LEU A 99 0.32 1.59 -12.88
C LEU A 99 1.20 0.62 -13.68
N THR A 100 1.53 -0.55 -13.12
CA THR A 100 2.30 -1.58 -13.85
C THR A 100 1.51 -2.16 -15.03
N LEU A 101 0.19 -2.30 -14.89
CA LEU A 101 -0.68 -2.76 -15.97
C LEU A 101 -0.63 -1.83 -17.19
N ILE A 102 -0.53 -0.52 -16.96
CA ILE A 102 -0.39 0.50 -18.01
C ILE A 102 1.08 0.81 -18.35
N GLN A 103 2.00 -0.09 -18.03
CA GLN A 103 3.43 -0.05 -18.41
C GLN A 103 4.27 1.03 -17.72
N VAL A 104 3.86 1.54 -16.58
CA VAL A 104 4.74 2.34 -15.72
C VAL A 104 5.81 1.42 -15.15
N PRO A 105 7.12 1.76 -15.25
CA PRO A 105 8.20 0.98 -14.64
C PRO A 105 7.97 0.74 -13.16
N GLU A 106 8.31 -0.45 -12.66
CA GLU A 106 7.96 -0.87 -11.31
C GLU A 106 8.47 0.09 -10.22
N GLU A 107 9.70 0.58 -10.35
CA GLU A 107 10.28 1.54 -9.39
C GLU A 107 9.50 2.85 -9.32
N ILE A 108 8.98 3.33 -10.47
CA ILE A 108 8.14 4.52 -10.57
C ILE A 108 6.75 4.20 -10.03
N ALA A 109 6.19 3.05 -10.40
CA ALA A 109 4.85 2.63 -9.98
C ALA A 109 4.74 2.51 -8.45
N VAL A 110 5.75 2.00 -7.77
CA VAL A 110 5.80 1.94 -6.30
C VAL A 110 5.76 3.34 -5.69
N LYS A 111 6.60 4.25 -6.19
CA LYS A 111 6.67 5.63 -5.68
C LYS A 111 5.38 6.40 -5.93
N ASP A 112 4.84 6.29 -7.14
CA ASP A 112 3.63 7.01 -7.53
C ASP A 112 2.40 6.44 -6.82
N ALA A 113 2.32 5.11 -6.61
CA ALA A 113 1.26 4.49 -5.83
C ALA A 113 1.23 5.01 -4.39
N CYS A 114 2.40 5.14 -3.74
CA CYS A 114 2.51 5.71 -2.40
C CYS A 114 1.96 7.14 -2.33
N ALA A 115 2.27 7.98 -3.32
CA ALA A 115 1.73 9.34 -3.38
C ALA A 115 0.21 9.35 -3.67
N MET A 116 -0.25 8.50 -4.59
CA MET A 116 -1.65 8.46 -5.02
C MET A 116 -2.61 7.94 -3.94
N GLU A 117 -2.17 7.00 -3.09
CA GLU A 117 -3.04 6.39 -2.08
C GLU A 117 -3.54 7.38 -1.02
N HIS A 118 -2.79 8.46 -0.79
CA HIS A 118 -3.17 9.52 0.14
C HIS A 118 -4.06 10.60 -0.50
N GLU A 119 -3.98 10.77 -1.82
CA GLU A 119 -4.67 11.83 -2.55
C GLU A 119 -5.98 11.35 -3.21
N LEU A 120 -6.10 10.06 -3.52
CA LEU A 120 -7.28 9.54 -4.19
C LEU A 120 -8.40 9.19 -3.22
N SER A 121 -9.63 9.53 -3.63
CA SER A 121 -10.82 9.07 -2.91
C SER A 121 -10.97 7.54 -2.97
N GLU A 122 -11.65 6.99 -1.98
CA GLU A 122 -11.94 5.55 -1.92
C GLU A 122 -12.71 5.07 -3.15
N GLU A 123 -13.66 5.87 -3.63
CA GLU A 123 -14.45 5.56 -4.83
C GLU A 123 -13.55 5.43 -6.07
N SER A 124 -12.54 6.28 -6.19
CA SER A 124 -11.57 6.22 -7.30
C SER A 124 -10.73 4.96 -7.22
N ILE A 125 -10.24 4.60 -6.04
CA ILE A 125 -9.45 3.38 -5.82
C ILE A 125 -10.30 2.12 -6.08
N GLU A 126 -11.57 2.13 -5.66
CA GLU A 126 -12.48 1.03 -5.89
C GLU A 126 -12.78 0.84 -7.40
N GLN A 127 -12.97 1.92 -8.15
CA GLN A 127 -13.16 1.85 -9.60
C GLN A 127 -11.91 1.33 -10.32
N ILE A 128 -10.72 1.71 -9.85
CA ILE A 128 -9.45 1.15 -10.35
C ILE A 128 -9.38 -0.35 -10.07
N ARG A 129 -9.79 -0.80 -8.89
CA ARG A 129 -9.84 -2.23 -8.53
C ARG A 129 -10.80 -2.99 -9.44
N TYR A 130 -12.01 -2.48 -9.65
CA TYR A 130 -12.99 -3.09 -10.56
C TYR A 130 -12.46 -3.16 -11.99
N PHE A 131 -11.73 -2.14 -12.45
CA PHE A 131 -11.10 -2.17 -13.76
C PHE A 131 -10.04 -3.28 -13.87
N ILE A 132 -9.18 -3.44 -12.86
CA ILE A 132 -8.20 -4.53 -12.81
C ILE A 132 -8.90 -5.88 -12.84
N ASP A 133 -9.93 -6.08 -12.01
CA ASP A 133 -10.69 -7.32 -11.94
C ASP A 133 -11.40 -7.62 -13.27
N PHE A 134 -11.93 -6.58 -13.93
CA PHE A 134 -12.51 -6.70 -15.25
C PHE A 134 -11.49 -7.20 -16.29
N ILE A 135 -10.28 -6.66 -16.28
CA ILE A 135 -9.21 -7.13 -17.17
C ILE A 135 -8.83 -8.57 -16.85
N ASP A 136 -8.67 -8.89 -15.56
CA ASP A 136 -8.24 -10.21 -15.12
C ASP A 136 -9.31 -11.31 -15.32
N SER A 137 -10.58 -10.94 -15.41
CA SER A 137 -11.70 -11.89 -15.50
C SER A 137 -11.82 -12.62 -16.84
N ALA A 138 -11.10 -12.19 -17.90
CA ALA A 138 -11.13 -12.87 -19.19
C ALA A 138 -9.76 -12.86 -19.89
N PRO A 139 -9.29 -14.03 -20.41
CA PRO A 139 -8.03 -14.13 -21.13
C PRO A 139 -7.93 -13.17 -22.33
N THR A 140 -9.02 -12.99 -23.06
CA THR A 140 -9.10 -12.08 -24.22
C THR A 140 -8.83 -10.62 -23.86
N ARG A 141 -9.25 -10.17 -22.69
CA ARG A 141 -8.99 -8.81 -22.19
C ARG A 141 -7.53 -8.61 -21.82
N ARG A 142 -6.91 -9.61 -21.20
CA ARG A 142 -5.45 -9.62 -20.94
C ARG A 142 -4.66 -9.61 -22.24
N GLU A 143 -5.15 -10.27 -23.29
CA GLU A 143 -4.48 -10.34 -24.59
C GLU A 143 -4.48 -8.96 -25.28
N LEU A 144 -5.57 -8.21 -25.20
CA LEU A 144 -5.62 -6.82 -25.66
C LEU A 144 -4.56 -5.93 -24.99
N LEU A 145 -4.31 -6.13 -23.70
CA LEU A 145 -3.27 -5.38 -22.99
C LEU A 145 -1.85 -5.73 -23.44
N ARG A 146 -1.62 -6.88 -24.06
CA ARG A 146 -0.29 -7.24 -24.63
C ARG A 146 0.09 -6.38 -25.82
N GLU A 147 -0.88 -5.78 -26.50
CA GLU A 147 -0.64 -4.85 -27.61
C GLU A 147 -0.28 -3.43 -27.13
N PHE A 148 -0.67 -3.09 -25.89
CA PHE A 148 -0.49 -1.76 -25.33
C PHE A 148 0.97 -1.26 -25.32
N PRO A 149 1.99 -2.07 -24.93
CA PRO A 149 3.39 -1.67 -25.00
C PRO A 149 3.84 -1.28 -26.41
N SER A 150 3.39 -2.00 -27.44
CA SER A 150 3.69 -1.71 -28.83
C SER A 150 3.04 -0.41 -29.28
N PHE A 151 1.80 -0.18 -28.91
CA PHE A 151 1.10 1.07 -29.13
C PHE A 151 1.83 2.26 -28.48
N CYS A 152 2.25 2.14 -27.23
CA CYS A 152 3.00 3.19 -26.53
C CYS A 152 4.31 3.54 -27.26
N LYS A 153 5.07 2.52 -27.70
CA LYS A 153 6.33 2.72 -28.47
C LYS A 153 6.10 3.47 -29.78
N THR A 154 5.02 3.16 -30.49
CA THR A 154 4.67 3.86 -31.75
C THR A 154 4.39 5.32 -31.48
N ARG A 155 3.59 5.62 -30.44
CA ARG A 155 3.26 7.01 -30.05
C ARG A 155 4.47 7.82 -29.57
N GLN A 156 5.45 7.18 -28.92
CA GLN A 156 6.69 7.84 -28.50
C GLN A 156 7.55 8.25 -29.73
N ARG A 157 7.61 7.39 -30.76
CA ARG A 157 8.35 7.69 -31.99
C ARG A 157 7.74 8.82 -32.81
N GLU A 158 6.42 8.99 -32.77
CA GLU A 158 5.71 10.07 -33.48
C GLU A 158 5.96 11.46 -32.82
N LYS A 159 6.44 11.50 -31.55
CA LYS A 159 6.72 12.73 -30.80
C LYS A 159 8.20 13.14 -30.82
N SER A 160 9.08 12.30 -31.38
CA SER A 160 10.54 12.54 -31.49
C SER A 160 10.89 13.04 -32.87
#